data_608e99f78f0af48f7944027b894f9e4b
#
_entry.id   608e99f78f0af48f7944027b894f9e4b
#
_cell.length_a   1.000
_cell.length_b   1.000
_cell.length_c   1.000
_cell.angle_alpha   90.00
_cell.angle_beta   90.00
_cell.angle_gamma   90.00
#
_symmetry.space_group_name_H-M   'P 1'
#
loop_
_entity.id
_entity.type
_entity.pdbx_description
1 polymer ?
#
loop_
_entity_poly.entity_id
_entity_poly.type
_entity_poly.pdbx_seq_one_letter_code
_entity_poly.pdbx_strand_id
1 'polypeptide(L)'
;MNWYEEEVRELERRMARLGRDDHPPVFYGSSSFRLWDTLSADIGPEVLNLAFGGSTLEACDYFFARLVPPPRPRSLLLYAGDNDLGDGRSVEAVVKSFRSLANRVGASLGGIPFGFVSVKPSPARYPLLDRIRRANEAVRAEIEAIPGGYFVDVYSAMVDNRGWPKGEYFGEDGLHLNREGYRLWSQLLEPYRNRIFTE
;
A
#
# COMPACT_ATOMS: atom_id res chain seq x y z
N MET A 1 -16.53 0.65 10.11
CA MET A 1 -16.30 1.23 8.79
C MET A 1 -16.75 2.70 8.65
N ASN A 2 -17.72 3.17 9.45
CA ASN A 2 -18.21 4.57 9.39
C ASN A 2 -17.11 5.63 9.57
N TRP A 3 -16.06 5.30 10.31
CA TRP A 3 -14.88 6.14 10.53
C TRP A 3 -14.20 6.61 9.25
N TYR A 4 -14.17 5.75 8.21
CA TYR A 4 -13.49 6.05 6.95
C TYR A 4 -14.41 6.73 5.91
N GLU A 5 -15.72 6.81 6.16
CA GLU A 5 -16.72 7.13 5.15
C GLU A 5 -16.57 8.53 4.56
N GLU A 6 -16.17 9.52 5.36
CA GLU A 6 -15.96 10.89 4.88
C GLU A 6 -14.77 10.96 3.91
N GLU A 7 -13.66 10.33 4.27
CA GLU A 7 -12.45 10.29 3.43
C GLU A 7 -12.69 9.48 2.14
N VAL A 8 -13.40 8.36 2.23
CA VAL A 8 -13.79 7.56 1.07
C VAL A 8 -14.65 8.36 0.10
N ARG A 9 -15.62 9.13 0.57
CA ARG A 9 -16.44 10.01 -0.29
C ARG A 9 -15.62 11.11 -0.97
N GLU A 10 -14.59 11.62 -0.31
CA GLU A 10 -13.68 12.57 -0.93
C GLU A 10 -12.88 11.92 -2.07
N LEU A 11 -12.42 10.69 -1.87
CA LEU A 11 -11.75 9.91 -2.91
C LEU A 11 -12.68 9.63 -4.10
N GLU A 12 -13.95 9.30 -3.85
CA GLU A 12 -14.96 9.13 -4.90
C GLU A 12 -15.16 10.41 -5.71
N ARG A 13 -15.23 11.59 -5.05
CA ARG A 13 -15.33 12.88 -5.73
C ARG A 13 -14.11 13.19 -6.59
N ARG A 14 -12.91 12.79 -6.14
CA ARG A 14 -11.68 12.93 -6.95
C ARG A 14 -11.72 12.05 -8.19
N MET A 15 -12.13 10.79 -8.05
CA MET A 15 -12.29 9.87 -9.19
C MET A 15 -13.30 10.35 -10.21
N ALA A 16 -14.40 10.99 -9.77
CA ALA A 16 -15.42 11.53 -10.68
C ALA A 16 -14.90 12.61 -11.64
N ARG A 17 -13.69 13.13 -11.40
CA ARG A 17 -13.03 14.13 -12.27
C ARG A 17 -12.11 13.52 -13.33
N LEU A 18 -11.90 12.18 -13.28
CA LEU A 18 -11.07 11.47 -14.24
C LEU A 18 -11.76 11.38 -15.60
N GLY A 19 -10.98 11.42 -16.67
CA GLY A 19 -11.43 11.11 -18.01
C GLY A 19 -11.78 9.61 -18.15
N ARG A 20 -12.61 9.26 -19.12
CA ARG A 20 -13.04 7.86 -19.33
C ARG A 20 -11.90 6.95 -19.75
N ASP A 21 -10.85 7.49 -20.34
CA ASP A 21 -9.72 6.76 -20.94
C ASP A 21 -8.40 6.93 -20.16
N ASP A 22 -8.46 7.51 -18.96
CA ASP A 22 -7.25 7.80 -18.17
C ASP A 22 -6.52 6.56 -17.67
N HIS A 23 -7.24 5.48 -17.33
CA HIS A 23 -6.68 4.21 -16.84
C HIS A 23 -5.44 4.38 -15.93
N PRO A 24 -5.53 5.13 -14.81
CA PRO A 24 -4.35 5.48 -14.03
C PRO A 24 -3.75 4.27 -13.30
N PRO A 25 -2.42 4.27 -13.04
CA PRO A 25 -1.88 3.45 -11.96
C PRO A 25 -2.51 3.88 -10.64
N VAL A 26 -3.01 2.93 -9.84
CA VAL A 26 -3.65 3.23 -8.55
C VAL A 26 -2.75 2.82 -7.39
N PHE A 27 -2.50 3.76 -6.48
CA PHE A 27 -1.91 3.52 -5.18
C PHE A 27 -3.04 3.47 -4.15
N TYR A 28 -3.19 2.33 -3.47
CA TYR A 28 -4.30 2.03 -2.58
C TYR A 28 -3.81 1.58 -1.21
N GLY A 29 -4.55 1.87 -0.17
CA GLY A 29 -4.24 1.39 1.18
C GLY A 29 -4.22 2.48 2.24
N SER A 30 -3.16 2.53 3.05
CA SER A 30 -3.12 3.22 4.33
C SER A 30 -2.39 4.57 4.30
N SER A 31 -2.23 5.17 5.49
CA SER A 31 -1.69 6.51 5.71
C SER A 31 -0.32 6.75 5.07
N SER A 32 0.53 5.74 4.91
CA SER A 32 1.83 5.95 4.27
C SER A 32 1.73 6.33 2.79
N PHE A 33 0.71 5.85 2.07
CA PHE A 33 0.42 6.38 0.74
C PHE A 33 -0.39 7.68 0.80
N ARG A 34 -1.39 7.73 1.67
CA ARG A 34 -2.25 8.92 1.82
C ARG A 34 -1.45 10.20 2.09
N LEU A 35 -0.43 10.11 2.95
CA LEU A 35 0.40 11.25 3.36
C LEU A 35 1.58 11.53 2.41
N TRP A 36 1.70 10.78 1.31
CA TRP A 36 2.71 11.04 0.28
C TRP A 36 2.26 12.19 -0.62
N ASP A 37 2.40 13.40 -0.11
CA ASP A 37 1.95 14.63 -0.77
C ASP A 37 2.69 14.94 -2.07
N THR A 38 3.93 14.46 -2.20
CA THR A 38 4.77 14.59 -3.39
C THR A 38 4.70 13.38 -4.34
N LEU A 39 3.76 12.44 -4.15
CA LEU A 39 3.66 11.19 -4.93
C LEU A 39 3.68 11.45 -6.44
N SER A 40 2.92 12.44 -6.90
CA SER A 40 2.85 12.81 -8.32
C SER A 40 4.20 13.27 -8.89
N ALA A 41 4.99 13.98 -8.10
CA ALA A 41 6.32 14.45 -8.50
C ALA A 41 7.37 13.34 -8.39
N ASP A 42 7.26 12.50 -7.37
CA ASP A 42 8.25 11.47 -7.04
C ASP A 42 8.09 10.21 -7.93
N ILE A 43 6.85 9.86 -8.30
CA ILE A 43 6.53 8.63 -9.06
C ILE A 43 6.06 8.95 -10.47
N GLY A 44 5.05 9.82 -10.61
CA GLY A 44 4.50 10.22 -11.90
C GLY A 44 3.16 10.94 -11.76
N PRO A 45 2.87 11.94 -12.60
CA PRO A 45 1.68 12.79 -12.49
C PRO A 45 0.37 12.03 -12.73
N GLU A 46 0.42 10.90 -13.41
CA GLU A 46 -0.74 10.06 -13.76
C GLU A 46 -1.16 9.10 -12.63
N VAL A 47 -0.36 9.00 -11.55
CA VAL A 47 -0.69 8.11 -10.42
C VAL A 47 -1.91 8.65 -9.66
N LEU A 48 -2.90 7.79 -9.48
CA LEU A 48 -4.07 8.07 -8.66
C LEU A 48 -3.88 7.49 -7.25
N ASN A 49 -3.76 8.37 -6.26
CA ASN A 49 -3.68 7.97 -4.86
C ASN A 49 -5.10 7.84 -4.27
N LEU A 50 -5.52 6.61 -3.99
CA LEU A 50 -6.79 6.24 -3.36
C LEU A 50 -6.62 5.66 -1.95
N ALA A 51 -5.50 5.95 -1.31
CA ALA A 51 -5.26 5.54 0.07
C ALA A 51 -5.99 6.45 1.06
N PHE A 52 -6.40 5.87 2.19
CA PHE A 52 -7.10 6.56 3.27
C PHE A 52 -6.50 6.25 4.64
N GLY A 53 -6.60 7.22 5.57
CA GLY A 53 -5.88 7.21 6.83
C GLY A 53 -6.29 6.07 7.77
N GLY A 54 -5.30 5.43 8.42
CA GLY A 54 -5.57 4.38 9.42
C GLY A 54 -6.16 3.09 8.86
N SER A 55 -6.26 2.92 7.53
CA SER A 55 -6.90 1.76 6.95
C SER A 55 -6.18 0.45 7.26
N THR A 56 -6.97 -0.57 7.56
CA THR A 56 -6.56 -1.97 7.67
C THR A 56 -6.79 -2.68 6.32
N LEU A 57 -6.23 -3.87 6.15
CA LEU A 57 -6.54 -4.71 4.98
C LEU A 57 -8.03 -5.04 4.86
N GLU A 58 -8.72 -5.23 6.01
CA GLU A 58 -10.17 -5.43 6.03
C GLU A 58 -10.93 -4.18 5.56
N ALA A 59 -10.50 -2.98 5.96
CA ALA A 59 -11.08 -1.74 5.48
C ALA A 59 -10.82 -1.54 3.97
N CYS A 60 -9.62 -1.86 3.51
CA CYS A 60 -9.30 -1.87 2.09
C CYS A 60 -10.20 -2.84 1.31
N ASP A 61 -10.42 -4.06 1.81
CA ASP A 61 -11.34 -5.03 1.19
C ASP A 61 -12.79 -4.52 1.16
N TYR A 62 -13.26 -3.93 2.26
CA TYR A 62 -14.62 -3.40 2.37
C TYR A 62 -14.89 -2.27 1.34
N PHE A 63 -13.98 -1.31 1.20
CA PHE A 63 -14.14 -0.17 0.30
C PHE A 63 -13.63 -0.42 -1.13
N PHE A 64 -13.07 -1.59 -1.40
CA PHE A 64 -12.46 -1.93 -2.68
C PHE A 64 -13.38 -1.64 -3.88
N ALA A 65 -14.62 -2.15 -3.85
CA ALA A 65 -15.56 -2.02 -4.96
C ALA A 65 -15.94 -0.56 -5.28
N ARG A 66 -15.84 0.33 -4.29
CA ARG A 66 -16.13 1.75 -4.45
C ARG A 66 -14.96 2.54 -5.00
N LEU A 67 -13.73 2.14 -4.66
CA LEU A 67 -12.54 2.95 -4.92
C LEU A 67 -11.68 2.41 -6.07
N VAL A 68 -11.48 1.11 -6.18
CA VAL A 68 -10.46 0.58 -7.09
C VAL A 68 -10.96 0.26 -8.50
N PRO A 69 -12.07 -0.47 -8.72
CA PRO A 69 -12.55 -0.75 -10.07
C PRO A 69 -13.06 0.46 -10.87
N PRO A 70 -13.69 1.49 -10.26
CA PRO A 70 -14.29 2.58 -11.02
C PRO A 70 -13.31 3.35 -11.94
N PRO A 71 -12.07 3.66 -11.56
CA PRO A 71 -11.10 4.31 -12.44
C PRO A 71 -10.50 3.37 -13.49
N ARG A 72 -10.88 2.08 -13.50
CA ARG A 72 -10.34 1.06 -14.42
C ARG A 72 -8.81 1.07 -14.46
N PRO A 73 -8.13 0.81 -13.33
CA PRO A 73 -6.69 0.98 -13.22
C PRO A 73 -5.93 0.04 -14.17
N ARG A 74 -4.84 0.51 -14.76
CA ARG A 74 -3.91 -0.33 -15.51
C ARG A 74 -2.94 -1.11 -14.60
N SER A 75 -2.76 -0.66 -13.36
CA SER A 75 -1.99 -1.36 -12.32
C SER A 75 -2.48 -0.95 -10.93
N LEU A 76 -2.23 -1.81 -9.95
CA LEU A 76 -2.58 -1.56 -8.55
C LEU A 76 -1.35 -1.79 -7.66
N LEU A 77 -1.01 -0.80 -6.83
CA LEU A 77 -0.02 -0.94 -5.76
C LEU A 77 -0.71 -0.76 -4.41
N LEU A 78 -0.59 -1.76 -3.54
CA LEU A 78 -1.23 -1.81 -2.22
C LEU A 78 -0.19 -1.62 -1.11
N TYR A 79 -0.52 -0.77 -0.13
CA TYR A 79 0.17 -0.69 1.15
C TYR A 79 -0.82 -0.70 2.30
N ALA A 80 -0.87 -1.79 3.07
CA ALA A 80 -1.69 -1.93 4.29
C ALA A 80 -1.13 -3.07 5.17
N GLY A 81 -1.66 -3.23 6.39
CA GLY A 81 -1.22 -4.27 7.34
C GLY A 81 -0.52 -3.72 8.57
N ASP A 82 0.05 -2.51 8.52
CA ASP A 82 0.65 -1.82 9.66
C ASP A 82 -0.38 -1.59 10.78
N ASN A 83 -1.55 -1.06 10.42
CA ASN A 83 -2.63 -0.82 11.38
C ASN A 83 -3.25 -2.13 11.88
N ASP A 84 -3.38 -3.14 11.02
CA ASP A 84 -3.85 -4.48 11.44
C ASP A 84 -3.00 -5.02 12.59
N LEU A 85 -1.67 -5.01 12.42
CA LEU A 85 -0.74 -5.46 13.45
C LEU A 85 -0.72 -4.53 14.67
N GLY A 86 -0.84 -3.22 14.45
CA GLY A 86 -0.95 -2.20 15.49
C GLY A 86 -2.18 -2.36 16.36
N ASP A 87 -3.31 -2.76 15.76
CA ASP A 87 -4.57 -3.08 16.44
C ASP A 87 -4.57 -4.46 17.12
N GLY A 88 -3.42 -5.16 17.10
CA GLY A 88 -3.25 -6.44 17.78
C GLY A 88 -3.66 -7.66 16.96
N ARG A 89 -4.06 -7.51 15.69
CA ARG A 89 -4.41 -8.65 14.82
C ARG A 89 -3.22 -9.60 14.62
N SER A 90 -3.50 -10.89 14.54
CA SER A 90 -2.45 -11.89 14.30
C SER A 90 -1.92 -11.83 12.85
N VAL A 91 -0.74 -12.41 12.62
CA VAL A 91 -0.17 -12.54 11.27
C VAL A 91 -1.13 -13.31 10.35
N GLU A 92 -1.74 -14.38 10.85
CA GLU A 92 -2.70 -15.19 10.09
C GLU A 92 -3.95 -14.39 9.69
N ALA A 93 -4.41 -13.48 10.57
CA ALA A 93 -5.53 -12.59 10.25
C ALA A 93 -5.14 -11.58 9.16
N VAL A 94 -3.93 -11.01 9.20
CA VAL A 94 -3.39 -10.14 8.16
C VAL A 94 -3.35 -10.85 6.81
N VAL A 95 -2.77 -12.05 6.77
CA VAL A 95 -2.69 -12.87 5.55
C VAL A 95 -4.07 -13.24 5.01
N LYS A 96 -5.01 -13.60 5.89
CA LYS A 96 -6.40 -13.89 5.50
C LYS A 96 -7.07 -12.67 4.85
N SER A 97 -6.90 -11.49 5.45
CA SER A 97 -7.47 -10.25 4.89
C SER A 97 -6.80 -9.88 3.56
N PHE A 98 -5.49 -10.08 3.44
CA PHE A 98 -4.77 -9.90 2.18
C PHE A 98 -5.32 -10.83 1.08
N ARG A 99 -5.47 -12.13 1.36
CA ARG A 99 -6.05 -13.11 0.40
C ARG A 99 -7.45 -12.72 -0.06
N SER A 100 -8.30 -12.25 0.86
CA SER A 100 -9.66 -11.78 0.51
C SER A 100 -9.60 -10.65 -0.50
N LEU A 101 -8.79 -9.63 -0.21
CA LEU A 101 -8.60 -8.49 -1.10
C LEU A 101 -7.97 -8.92 -2.45
N ALA A 102 -6.93 -9.75 -2.43
CA ALA A 102 -6.27 -10.24 -3.64
C ALA A 102 -7.22 -11.03 -4.55
N ASN A 103 -8.11 -11.84 -3.99
CA ASN A 103 -9.15 -12.54 -4.75
C ASN A 103 -10.13 -11.56 -5.42
N ARG A 104 -10.51 -10.47 -4.73
CA ARG A 104 -11.33 -9.41 -5.33
C ARG A 104 -10.62 -8.69 -6.47
N VAL A 105 -9.32 -8.38 -6.28
CA VAL A 105 -8.49 -7.78 -7.34
C VAL A 105 -8.52 -8.65 -8.58
N GLY A 106 -8.21 -9.95 -8.45
CA GLY A 106 -8.25 -10.89 -9.56
C GLY A 106 -9.60 -10.99 -10.25
N ALA A 107 -10.68 -11.08 -9.46
CA ALA A 107 -12.04 -11.20 -9.99
C ALA A 107 -12.56 -9.94 -10.68
N SER A 108 -12.14 -8.74 -10.22
CA SER A 108 -12.70 -7.46 -10.69
C SER A 108 -11.86 -6.77 -11.75
N LEU A 109 -10.52 -6.98 -11.75
CA LEU A 109 -9.58 -6.22 -12.58
C LEU A 109 -8.88 -7.09 -13.63
N GLY A 110 -9.08 -8.39 -13.60
CA GLY A 110 -8.36 -9.30 -14.51
C GLY A 110 -6.86 -9.37 -14.16
N GLY A 111 -6.00 -9.62 -15.11
CA GLY A 111 -4.57 -9.84 -14.92
C GLY A 111 -3.70 -8.57 -14.88
N ILE A 112 -4.19 -7.44 -14.37
CA ILE A 112 -3.35 -6.24 -14.24
C ILE A 112 -2.19 -6.49 -13.27
N PRO A 113 -1.04 -5.81 -13.44
CA PRO A 113 0.04 -5.84 -12.45
C PRO A 113 -0.48 -5.43 -11.06
N PHE A 114 -0.26 -6.31 -10.07
CA PHE A 114 -0.69 -6.10 -8.69
C PHE A 114 0.51 -6.16 -7.75
N GLY A 115 0.89 -5.03 -7.17
CA GLY A 115 2.01 -4.90 -6.24
C GLY A 115 1.57 -4.78 -4.79
N PHE A 116 2.40 -5.31 -3.90
CA PHE A 116 2.31 -5.08 -2.46
C PHE A 116 3.61 -4.49 -1.94
N VAL A 117 3.54 -3.33 -1.28
CA VAL A 117 4.67 -2.75 -0.56
C VAL A 117 4.71 -3.34 0.84
N SER A 118 5.84 -3.90 1.24
CA SER A 118 6.02 -4.50 2.57
C SER A 118 5.65 -3.52 3.68
N VAL A 119 5.06 -4.02 4.76
CA VAL A 119 4.82 -3.22 5.96
C VAL A 119 6.18 -2.73 6.48
N LYS A 120 6.32 -1.42 6.63
CA LYS A 120 7.55 -0.77 7.05
C LYS A 120 7.89 -1.03 8.52
N PRO A 121 9.17 -1.07 8.90
CA PRO A 121 9.62 -1.21 10.30
C PRO A 121 9.68 0.18 10.95
N SER A 122 8.58 0.67 11.49
CA SER A 122 8.60 1.99 12.14
C SER A 122 9.05 1.93 13.60
N PRO A 123 9.76 2.97 14.13
CA PRO A 123 10.14 3.05 15.54
C PRO A 123 8.95 2.88 16.49
N ALA A 124 7.81 3.51 16.19
CA ALA A 124 6.58 3.38 16.99
C ALA A 124 6.01 1.95 17.03
N ARG A 125 6.40 1.10 16.10
CA ARG A 125 6.02 -0.33 16.03
C ARG A 125 7.16 -1.27 16.44
N TYR A 126 8.21 -0.76 17.10
CA TYR A 126 9.36 -1.56 17.51
C TYR A 126 8.99 -2.90 18.18
N PRO A 127 8.03 -2.97 19.13
CA PRO A 127 7.63 -4.24 19.74
C PRO A 127 6.98 -5.24 18.78
N LEU A 128 6.61 -4.80 17.58
CA LEU A 128 5.92 -5.61 16.59
C LEU A 128 6.84 -6.06 15.43
N LEU A 129 8.12 -5.72 15.44
CA LEU A 129 9.03 -5.96 14.31
C LEU A 129 9.06 -7.42 13.85
N ASP A 130 9.09 -8.40 14.79
CA ASP A 130 9.05 -9.81 14.42
C ASP A 130 7.72 -10.19 13.74
N ARG A 131 6.60 -9.67 14.25
CA ARG A 131 5.28 -9.89 13.62
C ARG A 131 5.19 -9.23 12.24
N ILE A 132 5.75 -8.03 12.08
CA ILE A 132 5.83 -7.32 10.79
C ILE A 132 6.65 -8.15 9.79
N ARG A 133 7.82 -8.64 10.19
CA ARG A 133 8.68 -9.46 9.34
C ARG A 133 7.96 -10.72 8.87
N ARG A 134 7.34 -11.47 9.81
CA ARG A 134 6.57 -12.69 9.51
C ARG A 134 5.36 -12.41 8.60
N ALA A 135 4.66 -11.30 8.81
CA ALA A 135 3.55 -10.89 7.96
C ALA A 135 4.04 -10.57 6.54
N ASN A 136 5.15 -9.83 6.41
CA ASN A 136 5.76 -9.51 5.13
C ASN A 136 6.20 -10.78 4.37
N GLU A 137 6.85 -11.72 5.03
CA GLU A 137 7.25 -13.01 4.44
C GLU A 137 6.02 -13.79 3.91
N ALA A 138 4.97 -13.88 4.73
CA ALA A 138 3.76 -14.59 4.36
C ALA A 138 2.99 -13.90 3.21
N VAL A 139 2.84 -12.57 3.25
CA VAL A 139 2.19 -11.82 2.16
C VAL A 139 3.02 -11.86 0.88
N ARG A 140 4.36 -11.84 0.98
CA ARG A 140 5.24 -12.02 -0.19
C ARG A 140 4.94 -13.34 -0.89
N ALA A 141 4.89 -14.45 -0.15
CA ALA A 141 4.57 -15.76 -0.73
C ALA A 141 3.21 -15.79 -1.43
N GLU A 142 2.21 -15.10 -0.88
CA GLU A 142 0.88 -15.01 -1.47
C GLU A 142 0.86 -14.20 -2.77
N ILE A 143 1.47 -13.01 -2.77
CA ILE A 143 1.39 -12.12 -3.93
C ILE A 143 2.26 -12.61 -5.08
N GLU A 144 3.42 -13.20 -4.81
CA GLU A 144 4.31 -13.77 -5.83
C GLU A 144 3.71 -15.02 -6.50
N ALA A 145 2.73 -15.68 -5.87
CA ALA A 145 1.96 -16.77 -6.48
C ALA A 145 0.85 -16.27 -7.44
N ILE A 146 0.53 -14.98 -7.44
CA ILE A 146 -0.49 -14.39 -8.31
C ILE A 146 0.16 -14.02 -9.66
N PRO A 147 -0.42 -14.42 -10.82
CA PRO A 147 0.06 -13.94 -12.11
C PRO A 147 0.09 -12.41 -12.20
N GLY A 148 1.24 -11.82 -12.50
CA GLY A 148 1.41 -10.36 -12.49
C GLY A 148 1.63 -9.74 -11.11
N GLY A 149 1.58 -10.55 -10.04
CA GLY A 149 1.87 -10.13 -8.68
C GLY A 149 3.35 -9.80 -8.46
N TYR A 150 3.63 -8.80 -7.62
CA TYR A 150 5.01 -8.46 -7.23
C TYR A 150 5.06 -7.85 -5.83
N PHE A 151 6.19 -8.05 -5.16
CA PHE A 151 6.45 -7.57 -3.82
C PHE A 151 7.56 -6.51 -3.82
N VAL A 152 7.30 -5.36 -3.21
CA VAL A 152 8.29 -4.28 -3.06
C VAL A 152 8.80 -4.29 -1.63
N ASP A 153 10.04 -4.68 -1.43
CA ASP A 153 10.65 -4.76 -0.10
C ASP A 153 11.20 -3.42 0.36
N VAL A 154 10.41 -2.66 1.09
CA VAL A 154 10.87 -1.45 1.77
C VAL A 154 11.41 -1.76 3.17
N TYR A 155 10.98 -2.87 3.78
CA TYR A 155 11.37 -3.25 5.13
C TYR A 155 12.88 -3.39 5.26
N SER A 156 13.51 -4.18 4.39
CA SER A 156 14.93 -4.47 4.46
C SER A 156 15.82 -3.23 4.30
N ALA A 157 15.40 -2.25 3.52
CA ALA A 157 16.13 -0.99 3.34
C ALA A 157 16.02 -0.04 4.55
N MET A 158 14.95 -0.20 5.34
CA MET A 158 14.61 0.68 6.46
C MET A 158 15.07 0.18 7.83
N VAL A 159 15.77 -0.95 7.89
CA VAL A 159 16.42 -1.44 9.12
C VAL A 159 17.94 -1.34 9.01
N ASP A 160 18.60 -1.21 10.17
CA ASP A 160 20.05 -1.28 10.27
C ASP A 160 20.56 -2.73 10.27
N ASN A 161 21.88 -2.91 10.42
CA ASN A 161 22.51 -4.23 10.48
C ASN A 161 22.17 -5.07 11.72
N ARG A 162 21.47 -4.47 12.71
CA ARG A 162 20.92 -5.15 13.89
C ARG A 162 19.44 -5.45 13.73
N GLY A 163 18.83 -5.06 12.61
CA GLY A 163 17.40 -5.19 12.35
C GLY A 163 16.54 -4.11 13.02
N TRP A 164 17.14 -3.00 13.46
CA TRP A 164 16.41 -1.90 14.10
C TRP A 164 15.96 -0.88 13.08
N PRO A 165 14.76 -0.26 13.29
CA PRO A 165 14.26 0.79 12.40
C PRO A 165 15.22 1.98 12.35
N LYS A 166 15.54 2.43 11.15
CA LYS A 166 16.31 3.65 10.92
C LYS A 166 15.40 4.86 11.11
N GLY A 167 15.54 5.56 12.25
CA GLY A 167 14.69 6.69 12.62
C GLY A 167 14.71 7.86 11.64
N GLU A 168 15.79 8.01 10.86
CA GLU A 168 15.97 9.06 9.86
C GLU A 168 14.90 9.12 8.77
N TYR A 169 14.14 8.03 8.55
CA TYR A 169 13.08 7.95 7.55
C TYR A 169 11.68 8.32 8.08
N PHE A 170 11.59 8.67 9.37
CA PHE A 170 10.31 8.88 10.03
C PHE A 170 10.17 10.30 10.58
N GLY A 171 8.93 10.76 10.69
CA GLY A 171 8.59 11.99 11.41
C GLY A 171 8.72 11.84 12.92
N GLU A 172 8.38 12.90 13.65
CA GLU A 172 8.48 12.95 15.12
C GLU A 172 7.66 11.87 15.83
N ASP A 173 6.57 11.41 15.22
CA ASP A 173 5.73 10.33 15.76
C ASP A 173 6.36 8.93 15.62
N GLY A 174 7.48 8.83 14.93
CA GLY A 174 8.19 7.57 14.67
C GLY A 174 7.36 6.53 13.89
N LEU A 175 6.24 6.93 13.29
CA LEU A 175 5.31 6.06 12.56
C LEU A 175 5.20 6.44 11.09
N HIS A 176 4.94 7.71 10.80
CA HIS A 176 4.76 8.19 9.44
C HIS A 176 6.10 8.57 8.82
N LEU A 177 6.19 8.37 7.52
CA LEU A 177 7.41 8.72 6.78
C LEU A 177 7.58 10.23 6.73
N ASN A 178 8.84 10.66 6.83
CA ASN A 178 9.25 12.00 6.47
C ASN A 178 9.69 12.06 4.99
N ARG A 179 10.21 13.20 4.55
CA ARG A 179 10.68 13.42 3.16
C ARG A 179 11.75 12.41 2.72
N GLU A 180 12.69 12.07 3.60
CA GLU A 180 13.75 11.09 3.30
C GLU A 180 13.18 9.67 3.16
N GLY A 181 12.20 9.31 3.99
CA GLY A 181 11.49 8.05 3.87
C GLY A 181 10.76 7.91 2.52
N TYR A 182 10.07 8.95 2.06
CA TYR A 182 9.41 8.93 0.75
C TYR A 182 10.43 8.93 -0.40
N ARG A 183 11.57 9.62 -0.28
CA ARG A 183 12.64 9.55 -1.27
C ARG A 183 13.20 8.14 -1.39
N LEU A 184 13.43 7.45 -0.26
CA LEU A 184 13.83 6.04 -0.26
C LEU A 184 12.78 5.17 -0.96
N TRP A 185 11.50 5.34 -0.64
CA TRP A 185 10.42 4.56 -1.26
C TRP A 185 10.35 4.80 -2.77
N SER A 186 10.50 6.03 -3.23
CA SER A 186 10.57 6.33 -4.66
C SER A 186 11.71 5.57 -5.35
N GLN A 187 12.90 5.55 -4.75
CA GLN A 187 14.04 4.79 -5.29
C GLN A 187 13.78 3.28 -5.32
N LEU A 188 13.13 2.73 -4.29
CA LEU A 188 12.80 1.30 -4.23
C LEU A 188 11.68 0.90 -5.18
N LEU A 189 10.84 1.83 -5.61
CA LEU A 189 9.79 1.63 -6.61
C LEU A 189 10.32 1.76 -8.05
N GLU A 190 11.47 2.39 -8.27
CA GLU A 190 12.04 2.61 -9.61
C GLU A 190 12.19 1.31 -10.43
N PRO A 191 12.69 0.18 -9.88
CA PRO A 191 12.77 -1.09 -10.62
C PRO A 191 11.43 -1.64 -11.08
N TYR A 192 10.32 -1.17 -10.49
CA TYR A 192 8.96 -1.64 -10.80
C TYR A 192 8.18 -0.70 -11.71
N ARG A 193 8.80 0.37 -12.24
CA ARG A 193 8.12 1.35 -13.10
C ARG A 193 7.36 0.71 -14.26
N ASN A 194 7.96 -0.25 -14.95
CA ASN A 194 7.31 -0.96 -16.06
C ASN A 194 6.08 -1.77 -15.65
N ARG A 195 5.95 -2.12 -14.35
CA ARG A 195 4.75 -2.77 -13.80
C ARG A 195 3.72 -1.76 -13.33
N ILE A 196 4.17 -0.61 -12.82
CA ILE A 196 3.30 0.49 -12.38
C ILE A 196 2.69 1.20 -13.59
N PHE A 197 3.51 1.48 -14.61
CA PHE A 197 3.12 2.23 -15.81
C PHE A 197 2.98 1.34 -17.04
N THR A 198 2.51 0.12 -16.85
CA THR A 198 2.22 -0.81 -17.98
C THR A 198 1.27 -0.15 -18.98
N GLU A 199 1.48 -0.40 -20.29
CA GLU A 199 0.62 0.05 -21.38
C GLU A 199 -0.64 -0.81 -21.50
#